data_789c3f8dca41313949d3921f5bc5db64
#
_entry.id   789c3f8dca41313949d3921f5bc5db64
#
_cell.length_a   1.000
_cell.length_b   1.000
_cell.length_c   1.000
_cell.angle_alpha   90.00
_cell.angle_beta   90.00
_cell.angle_gamma   90.00
#
_symmetry.space_group_name_H-M   'P 1'
#
loop_
_entity.id
_entity.type
_entity.pdbx_description
1 polymer ?
#
loop_
_entity_poly.entity_id
_entity_poly.type
_entity_poly.pdbx_seq_one_letter_code
_entity_poly.pdbx_strand_id
1 'polypeptide(L)'
;GCNAIYREFMPHVLVATDRLIANKIQEEGIDKKIKFWTRRPIQGSKALKIERPYYGNSSGPVALSRACIDGATHVFLLGFDFGSTDDKFNNVYADTEFYKKSTDKPTFAGNWIYQINEIAKAFPRVTFFRVKDQSFSDVDFTNNNIVNIMMDEFKLKINKL
;
A
#
# COMPACT_ATOMS: atom_id res chain seq x y z
N GLY A 1 -6.95 -0.79 -0.17
CA GLY A 1 -6.10 -1.79 -0.84
C GLY A 1 -5.28 -1.19 -1.96
N CYS A 2 -4.31 -1.94 -2.49
CA CYS A 2 -3.40 -1.48 -3.53
C CYS A 2 -3.29 -2.49 -4.68
N ASN A 3 -3.09 -1.97 -5.90
CA ASN A 3 -2.74 -2.75 -7.09
C ASN A 3 -3.69 -3.93 -7.35
N ALA A 4 -3.17 -5.17 -7.43
CA ALA A 4 -3.93 -6.35 -7.85
C ALA A 4 -4.82 -6.99 -6.77
N ILE A 5 -4.85 -6.46 -5.55
CA ILE A 5 -5.64 -7.07 -4.45
C ILE A 5 -7.13 -7.24 -4.79
N TYR A 6 -7.66 -6.41 -5.69
CA TYR A 6 -9.05 -6.50 -6.14
C TYR A 6 -9.39 -7.83 -6.84
N ARG A 7 -8.39 -8.59 -7.28
CA ARG A 7 -8.57 -9.91 -7.91
C ARG A 7 -9.09 -10.96 -6.94
N GLU A 8 -8.76 -10.80 -5.67
CA GLU A 8 -9.11 -11.74 -4.60
C GLU A 8 -10.06 -11.11 -3.57
N PHE A 9 -9.85 -9.85 -3.28
CA PHE A 9 -10.62 -9.10 -2.30
C PHE A 9 -10.96 -7.72 -2.81
N MET A 10 -12.26 -7.38 -2.86
CA MET A 10 -12.72 -6.06 -3.32
C MET A 10 -12.66 -5.05 -2.16
N PRO A 11 -11.66 -4.15 -2.14
CA PRO A 11 -11.52 -3.17 -1.07
C PRO A 11 -12.51 -2.00 -1.27
N HIS A 12 -12.86 -1.29 -0.20
CA HIS A 12 -13.67 -0.07 -0.30
C HIS A 12 -12.96 1.04 -1.09
N VAL A 13 -11.65 1.13 -0.95
CA VAL A 13 -10.80 2.07 -1.67
C VAL A 13 -9.60 1.32 -2.26
N LEU A 14 -9.36 1.50 -3.55
CA LEU A 14 -8.22 0.92 -4.26
C LEU A 14 -7.30 2.02 -4.77
N VAL A 15 -6.01 1.80 -4.68
CA VAL A 15 -4.98 2.70 -5.22
C VAL A 15 -4.04 1.91 -6.13
N ALA A 16 -3.81 2.41 -7.36
CA ALA A 16 -2.78 1.88 -8.23
C ALA A 16 -2.07 3.03 -8.96
N THR A 17 -0.75 3.11 -8.79
CA THR A 17 0.09 4.16 -9.39
C THR A 17 0.84 3.68 -10.62
N ASP A 18 1.07 2.37 -10.76
CA ASP A 18 1.75 1.77 -11.91
C ASP A 18 0.80 1.71 -13.10
N ARG A 19 1.28 2.19 -14.24
CA ARG A 19 0.45 2.41 -15.42
C ARG A 19 -0.29 1.16 -15.89
N LEU A 20 0.38 0.02 -15.98
CA LEU A 20 -0.18 -1.18 -16.56
C LEU A 20 -1.35 -1.71 -15.71
N ILE A 21 -1.14 -1.93 -14.43
CA ILE A 21 -2.20 -2.39 -13.54
C ILE A 21 -3.32 -1.36 -13.37
N ALA A 22 -2.99 -0.06 -13.33
CA ALA A 22 -3.99 1.00 -13.23
C ALA A 22 -4.90 1.07 -14.47
N ASN A 23 -4.35 0.87 -15.67
CA ASN A 23 -5.15 0.79 -16.88
C ASN A 23 -6.06 -0.45 -16.86
N LYS A 24 -5.53 -1.61 -16.52
CA LYS A 24 -6.29 -2.86 -16.42
C LYS A 24 -7.49 -2.74 -15.48
N ILE A 25 -7.30 -2.13 -14.29
CA ILE A 25 -8.38 -1.86 -13.32
C ILE A 25 -9.51 -1.03 -13.97
N GLN A 26 -9.18 -0.03 -14.77
CA GLN A 26 -10.14 0.84 -15.43
C GLN A 26 -10.81 0.13 -16.61
N GLU A 27 -10.08 -0.63 -17.42
CA GLU A 27 -10.58 -1.43 -18.54
C GLU A 27 -11.58 -2.50 -18.05
N GLU A 28 -11.32 -3.12 -16.90
CA GLU A 28 -12.24 -4.08 -16.26
C GLU A 28 -13.43 -3.42 -15.57
N GLY A 29 -13.49 -2.09 -15.52
CA GLY A 29 -14.57 -1.34 -14.91
C GLY A 29 -14.64 -1.45 -13.38
N ILE A 30 -13.54 -1.81 -12.73
CA ILE A 30 -13.45 -1.88 -11.27
C ILE A 30 -13.63 -0.51 -10.64
N ASP A 31 -13.11 0.55 -11.27
CA ASP A 31 -13.30 1.96 -10.91
C ASP A 31 -14.78 2.41 -10.84
N LYS A 32 -15.68 1.67 -11.47
CA LYS A 32 -17.12 1.91 -11.42
C LYS A 32 -17.80 1.23 -10.22
N LYS A 33 -17.14 0.26 -9.61
CA LYS A 33 -17.66 -0.54 -8.49
C LYS A 33 -17.16 -0.04 -7.14
N ILE A 34 -15.95 0.51 -7.09
CA ILE A 34 -15.29 0.99 -5.86
C ILE A 34 -14.61 2.34 -6.09
N LYS A 35 -14.26 3.03 -5.00
CA LYS A 35 -13.47 4.27 -5.05
C LYS A 35 -12.03 3.94 -5.47
N PHE A 36 -11.65 4.34 -6.68
CA PHE A 36 -10.34 4.02 -7.24
C PHE A 36 -9.51 5.28 -7.49
N TRP A 37 -8.26 5.27 -7.01
CA TRP A 37 -7.30 6.36 -7.19
C TRP A 37 -6.12 5.93 -8.04
N THR A 38 -5.79 6.76 -9.05
CA THR A 38 -4.65 6.55 -9.94
C THR A 38 -4.00 7.86 -10.34
N ARG A 39 -2.76 7.81 -10.84
CA ARG A 39 -2.09 8.99 -11.42
C ARG A 39 -2.75 9.46 -12.71
N ARG A 40 -3.28 8.53 -13.50
CA ARG A 40 -3.75 8.78 -14.87
C ARG A 40 -5.11 8.13 -15.11
N PRO A 41 -6.18 8.80 -14.70
CA PRO A 41 -7.52 8.40 -15.12
C PRO A 41 -7.62 8.40 -16.64
N ILE A 42 -8.18 7.34 -17.23
CA ILE A 42 -8.48 7.29 -18.65
C ILE A 42 -9.83 7.98 -18.93
N GLN A 43 -9.98 8.48 -20.14
CA GLN A 43 -11.23 9.16 -20.51
C GLN A 43 -12.43 8.22 -20.35
N GLY A 44 -13.50 8.71 -19.71
CA GLY A 44 -14.72 7.94 -19.45
C GLY A 44 -14.66 7.00 -18.25
N SER A 45 -13.52 6.91 -17.53
CA SER A 45 -13.44 6.20 -16.25
C SER A 45 -14.04 7.01 -15.10
N LYS A 46 -14.34 6.33 -13.98
CA LYS A 46 -14.68 6.96 -12.69
C LYS A 46 -13.48 7.07 -11.75
N ALA A 47 -12.30 6.74 -12.23
CA ALA A 47 -11.08 6.82 -11.44
C ALA A 47 -10.80 8.26 -10.98
N LEU A 48 -10.36 8.39 -9.76
CA LEU A 48 -9.97 9.65 -9.14
C LEU A 48 -8.48 9.89 -9.34
N LYS A 49 -8.12 11.12 -9.63
CA LYS A 49 -6.72 11.50 -9.85
C LYS A 49 -6.02 11.73 -8.53
N ILE A 50 -4.83 11.13 -8.40
CA ILE A 50 -3.93 11.40 -7.29
C ILE A 50 -3.31 12.77 -7.49
N GLU A 51 -3.51 13.68 -6.54
CA GLU A 51 -3.01 15.06 -6.59
C GLU A 51 -1.68 15.20 -5.83
N ARG A 52 -1.01 16.34 -5.99
CA ARG A 52 0.13 16.71 -5.16
C ARG A 52 -0.29 16.86 -3.69
N PRO A 53 0.60 16.61 -2.72
CA PRO A 53 2.00 16.23 -2.90
C PRO A 53 2.24 14.74 -3.23
N TYR A 54 1.22 13.88 -3.20
CA TYR A 54 1.37 12.41 -3.25
C TYR A 54 1.42 11.81 -4.67
N TYR A 55 1.31 12.63 -5.71
CA TYR A 55 1.32 12.18 -7.10
C TYR A 55 2.53 11.31 -7.47
N GLY A 56 3.71 11.60 -6.91
CA GLY A 56 4.96 10.88 -7.14
C GLY A 56 5.11 9.59 -6.33
N ASN A 57 4.27 9.36 -5.32
CA ASN A 57 4.42 8.25 -4.39
C ASN A 57 3.95 6.92 -4.98
N SER A 58 4.48 5.82 -4.45
CA SER A 58 4.03 4.45 -4.75
C SER A 58 2.63 4.18 -4.20
N SER A 59 1.97 3.12 -4.72
CA SER A 59 0.57 2.80 -4.41
C SER A 59 0.30 2.65 -2.91
N GLY A 60 1.15 1.94 -2.18
CA GLY A 60 1.04 1.75 -0.73
C GLY A 60 1.05 3.06 0.04
N PRO A 61 2.10 3.90 -0.08
CA PRO A 61 2.14 5.23 0.54
C PRO A 61 0.95 6.12 0.15
N VAL A 62 0.51 6.12 -1.11
CA VAL A 62 -0.69 6.87 -1.51
C VAL A 62 -1.93 6.34 -0.77
N ALA A 63 -2.09 5.03 -0.63
CA ALA A 63 -3.21 4.46 0.11
C ALA A 63 -3.20 4.88 1.58
N LEU A 64 -2.02 4.95 2.22
CA LEU A 64 -1.88 5.49 3.58
C LEU A 64 -2.33 6.95 3.65
N SER A 65 -1.83 7.79 2.75
CA SER A 65 -2.21 9.21 2.74
C SER A 65 -3.72 9.40 2.57
N ARG A 66 -4.36 8.56 1.73
CA ARG A 66 -5.81 8.60 1.54
C ARG A 66 -6.57 8.21 2.81
N ALA A 67 -6.14 7.15 3.51
CA ALA A 67 -6.73 6.76 4.78
C ALA A 67 -6.66 7.90 5.81
N CYS A 68 -5.52 8.58 5.91
CA CYS A 68 -5.34 9.72 6.81
C CYS A 68 -6.23 10.92 6.44
N ILE A 69 -6.30 11.27 5.15
CA ILE A 69 -7.15 12.36 4.64
C ILE A 69 -8.64 12.03 4.86
N ASP A 70 -9.03 10.78 4.72
CA ASP A 70 -10.40 10.30 4.95
C ASP A 70 -10.71 10.12 6.47
N GLY A 71 -9.80 10.52 7.39
CA GLY A 71 -10.04 10.65 8.83
C GLY A 71 -9.61 9.47 9.69
N ALA A 72 -8.82 8.54 9.17
CA ALA A 72 -8.31 7.43 9.97
C ALA A 72 -7.41 7.94 11.12
N THR A 73 -7.61 7.41 12.33
CA THR A 73 -6.77 7.64 13.50
C THR A 73 -5.74 6.53 13.72
N HIS A 74 -6.03 5.34 13.21
CA HIS A 74 -5.17 4.16 13.25
C HIS A 74 -5.11 3.54 11.86
N VAL A 75 -3.91 3.23 11.39
CA VAL A 75 -3.70 2.61 10.06
C VAL A 75 -2.81 1.38 10.23
N PHE A 76 -3.31 0.22 9.84
CA PHE A 76 -2.55 -1.03 9.84
C PHE A 76 -1.99 -1.32 8.45
N LEU A 77 -0.67 -1.46 8.37
CA LEU A 77 0.06 -1.74 7.14
C LEU A 77 0.27 -3.25 7.03
N LEU A 78 -0.54 -3.92 6.22
CA LEU A 78 -0.43 -5.34 5.91
C LEU A 78 0.30 -5.54 4.57
N GLY A 79 1.25 -6.46 4.51
CA GLY A 79 2.05 -6.72 3.30
C GLY A 79 3.11 -5.64 3.02
N PHE A 80 3.55 -4.91 4.04
CA PHE A 80 4.66 -3.95 3.97
C PHE A 80 5.93 -4.56 4.56
N ASP A 81 6.43 -5.60 3.91
CA ASP A 81 7.58 -6.39 4.40
C ASP A 81 8.90 -5.63 4.29
N PHE A 82 9.05 -4.80 3.25
CA PHE A 82 10.23 -3.98 2.95
C PHE A 82 11.52 -4.78 2.73
N GLY A 83 11.39 -6.04 2.39
CA GLY A 83 12.55 -6.90 2.17
C GLY A 83 12.18 -8.25 1.60
N SER A 84 13.18 -9.10 1.56
CA SER A 84 13.10 -10.49 1.16
C SER A 84 13.91 -11.33 2.13
N THR A 85 13.50 -12.54 2.38
CA THR A 85 14.22 -13.48 3.25
C THR A 85 15.23 -14.33 2.49
N ASP A 86 15.14 -14.37 1.15
CA ASP A 86 15.96 -15.21 0.27
C ASP A 86 16.57 -14.46 -0.92
N ASP A 87 16.68 -13.13 -0.83
CA ASP A 87 17.17 -12.23 -1.91
C ASP A 87 16.39 -12.34 -3.24
N LYS A 88 15.13 -12.79 -3.17
CA LYS A 88 14.23 -12.86 -4.32
C LYS A 88 13.06 -11.91 -4.17
N PHE A 89 12.34 -11.70 -5.29
CA PHE A 89 11.19 -10.82 -5.32
C PHE A 89 10.05 -11.35 -4.44
N ASN A 90 9.81 -10.66 -3.32
CA ASN A 90 8.75 -10.98 -2.38
C ASN A 90 7.48 -10.19 -2.71
N ASN A 91 6.52 -10.84 -3.36
CA ASN A 91 5.21 -10.28 -3.63
C ASN A 91 4.21 -11.42 -3.88
N VAL A 92 3.03 -11.35 -3.28
CA VAL A 92 1.97 -12.36 -3.42
C VAL A 92 1.46 -12.52 -4.86
N TYR A 93 1.70 -11.51 -5.72
CA TYR A 93 1.34 -11.52 -7.15
C TYR A 93 2.55 -11.78 -8.06
N ALA A 94 3.71 -12.20 -7.51
CA ALA A 94 4.85 -12.61 -8.33
C ALA A 94 4.40 -13.65 -9.38
N ASP A 95 5.08 -13.68 -10.53
CA ASP A 95 4.76 -14.55 -11.68
C ASP A 95 3.41 -14.31 -12.34
N THR A 96 2.63 -13.30 -11.93
CA THR A 96 1.38 -12.92 -12.56
C THR A 96 1.55 -11.72 -13.49
N GLU A 97 0.52 -11.45 -14.29
CA GLU A 97 0.49 -10.30 -15.20
C GLU A 97 0.80 -8.98 -14.47
N PHE A 98 1.73 -8.18 -15.01
CA PHE A 98 2.24 -6.90 -14.51
C PHE A 98 3.22 -6.97 -13.33
N TYR A 99 3.58 -8.16 -12.86
CA TYR A 99 4.52 -8.35 -11.76
C TYR A 99 5.80 -9.05 -12.20
N LYS A 100 6.88 -8.79 -11.47
CA LYS A 100 8.15 -9.49 -11.63
C LYS A 100 7.98 -10.97 -11.32
N LYS A 101 8.93 -11.77 -11.84
CA LYS A 101 9.03 -13.19 -11.48
C LYS A 101 9.49 -13.35 -10.05
N SER A 102 9.04 -14.40 -9.38
CA SER A 102 9.48 -14.78 -8.04
C SER A 102 11.00 -15.03 -7.96
N THR A 103 11.63 -15.35 -9.09
CA THR A 103 13.08 -15.55 -9.22
C THR A 103 13.88 -14.26 -9.41
N ASP A 104 13.22 -13.13 -9.65
CA ASP A 104 13.88 -11.84 -9.85
C ASP A 104 14.43 -11.28 -8.53
N LYS A 105 15.35 -10.32 -8.65
CA LYS A 105 15.86 -9.59 -7.48
C LYS A 105 14.75 -8.76 -6.81
N PRO A 106 14.81 -8.59 -5.47
CA PRO A 106 13.88 -7.77 -4.73
C PRO A 106 13.81 -6.34 -5.28
N THR A 107 12.67 -5.69 -5.07
CA THR A 107 12.55 -4.27 -5.35
C THR A 107 13.16 -3.47 -4.18
N PHE A 108 13.95 -2.45 -4.49
CA PHE A 108 14.50 -1.57 -3.46
C PHE A 108 13.40 -0.87 -2.67
N ALA A 109 13.36 -1.13 -1.37
CA ALA A 109 12.28 -0.67 -0.48
C ALA A 109 12.50 0.72 0.11
N GLY A 110 13.70 1.30 -0.01
CA GLY A 110 14.06 2.57 0.63
C GLY A 110 13.15 3.74 0.26
N ASN A 111 12.68 3.79 -0.99
CA ASN A 111 11.72 4.81 -1.42
C ASN A 111 10.38 4.70 -0.70
N TRP A 112 9.91 3.49 -0.41
CA TRP A 112 8.64 3.27 0.30
C TRP A 112 8.76 3.67 1.77
N ILE A 113 9.86 3.29 2.42
CA ILE A 113 10.15 3.66 3.81
C ILE A 113 10.22 5.19 3.94
N TYR A 114 10.94 5.86 3.03
CA TYR A 114 11.01 7.33 2.98
C TYR A 114 9.60 7.95 2.83
N GLN A 115 8.82 7.51 1.85
CA GLN A 115 7.48 8.04 1.57
C GLN A 115 6.52 7.84 2.76
N ILE A 116 6.61 6.70 3.46
CA ILE A 116 5.79 6.43 4.65
C ILE A 116 6.19 7.36 5.80
N ASN A 117 7.49 7.58 6.01
CA ASN A 117 7.96 8.54 7.00
C ASN A 117 7.46 9.96 6.73
N GLU A 118 7.47 10.42 5.47
CA GLU A 118 6.94 11.73 5.11
C GLU A 118 5.43 11.84 5.35
N ILE A 119 4.68 10.76 5.11
CA ILE A 119 3.24 10.73 5.41
C ILE A 119 3.02 10.74 6.92
N ALA A 120 3.72 9.93 7.69
CA ALA A 120 3.59 9.90 9.14
C ALA A 120 3.92 11.26 9.77
N LYS A 121 4.93 11.95 9.27
CA LYS A 121 5.27 13.32 9.66
C LYS A 121 4.15 14.32 9.36
N ALA A 122 3.49 14.18 8.20
CA ALA A 122 2.37 15.03 7.80
C ALA A 122 1.09 14.78 8.63
N PHE A 123 0.94 13.58 9.20
CA PHE A 123 -0.22 13.17 10.00
C PHE A 123 0.19 12.74 11.41
N PRO A 124 0.72 13.65 12.26
CA PRO A 124 1.32 13.29 13.55
C PRO A 124 0.32 12.75 14.59
N ARG A 125 -0.99 12.92 14.37
CA ARG A 125 -2.05 12.40 15.24
C ARG A 125 -2.57 11.03 14.81
N VAL A 126 -2.08 10.48 13.69
CA VAL A 126 -2.41 9.14 13.23
C VAL A 126 -1.35 8.17 13.72
N THR A 127 -1.76 7.04 14.27
CA THR A 127 -0.86 5.94 14.61
C THR A 127 -0.83 4.92 13.48
N PHE A 128 0.37 4.60 13.02
CA PHE A 128 0.59 3.61 11.98
C PHE A 128 1.18 2.34 12.60
N PHE A 129 0.57 1.20 12.34
CA PHE A 129 1.05 -0.10 12.79
C PHE A 129 1.52 -0.92 11.60
N ARG A 130 2.85 -1.09 11.46
CA ARG A 130 3.37 -2.04 10.47
C ARG A 130 3.24 -3.45 11.03
N VAL A 131 2.35 -4.22 10.45
CA VAL A 131 2.15 -5.62 10.81
C VAL A 131 3.15 -6.49 10.06
N LYS A 132 3.95 -7.25 10.77
CA LYS A 132 4.97 -8.11 10.21
C LYS A 132 4.85 -9.56 10.68
N ASP A 133 5.42 -10.47 9.91
CA ASP A 133 5.73 -11.83 10.32
C ASP A 133 7.07 -11.90 11.07
N GLN A 134 7.32 -12.99 11.78
CA GLN A 134 8.56 -13.24 12.52
C GLN A 134 9.80 -13.32 11.61
N SER A 135 9.63 -13.73 10.36
CA SER A 135 10.71 -13.84 9.37
C SER A 135 11.25 -12.49 8.90
N PHE A 136 10.53 -11.39 9.12
CA PHE A 136 10.97 -10.04 8.72
C PHE A 136 11.47 -9.23 9.90
N SER A 137 12.59 -8.53 9.68
CA SER A 137 13.17 -7.61 10.64
C SER A 137 12.27 -6.40 10.88
N ASP A 138 12.48 -5.73 12.02
CA ASP A 138 11.92 -4.41 12.25
C ASP A 138 12.52 -3.41 11.26
N VAL A 139 11.73 -2.40 10.91
CA VAL A 139 12.18 -1.26 10.13
C VAL A 139 12.29 -0.07 11.07
N ASP A 140 13.44 0.59 11.06
CA ASP A 140 13.67 1.81 11.81
C ASP A 140 13.02 2.99 11.09
N PHE A 141 11.83 3.35 11.55
CA PHE A 141 11.16 4.55 11.08
C PHE A 141 11.63 5.77 11.87
N THR A 142 11.72 6.91 11.20
CA THR A 142 12.17 8.17 11.85
C THR A 142 11.08 8.85 12.69
N ASN A 143 9.83 8.43 12.51
CA ASN A 143 8.69 9.00 13.23
C ASN A 143 8.17 8.02 14.27
N ASN A 144 7.99 8.49 15.49
CA ASN A 144 7.54 7.70 16.66
C ASN A 144 6.04 7.32 16.62
N ASN A 145 5.27 7.82 15.65
CA ASN A 145 3.90 7.39 15.42
C ASN A 145 3.79 6.20 14.45
N ILE A 146 4.92 5.59 14.05
CA ILE A 146 4.96 4.33 13.30
C ILE A 146 5.56 3.24 14.20
N VAL A 147 4.82 2.15 14.38
CA VAL A 147 5.20 1.05 15.29
C VAL A 147 5.19 -0.28 14.54
N ASN A 148 6.26 -1.08 14.67
CA ASN A 148 6.25 -2.48 14.21
C ASN A 148 5.48 -3.33 15.22
N ILE A 149 4.54 -4.14 14.75
CA ILE A 149 3.78 -5.09 15.56
C ILE A 149 3.73 -6.46 14.90
N MET A 150 3.54 -7.48 15.71
CA MET A 150 3.37 -8.86 15.23
C MET A 150 1.91 -9.11 14.83
N MET A 151 1.69 -10.13 13.98
CA MET A 151 0.37 -10.52 13.52
C MET A 151 -0.61 -10.81 14.68
N ASP A 152 -0.15 -11.43 15.76
CA ASP A 152 -1.02 -11.74 16.92
C ASP A 152 -1.43 -10.47 17.68
N GLU A 153 -0.54 -9.50 17.78
CA GLU A 153 -0.87 -8.20 18.37
C GLU A 153 -1.89 -7.45 17.50
N PHE A 154 -1.73 -7.52 16.17
CA PHE A 154 -2.71 -6.96 15.22
C PHE A 154 -4.10 -7.57 15.46
N LYS A 155 -4.21 -8.91 15.54
CA LYS A 155 -5.49 -9.59 15.81
C LYS A 155 -6.13 -9.12 17.12
N LEU A 156 -5.33 -8.95 18.17
CA LEU A 156 -5.83 -8.45 19.45
C LEU A 156 -6.30 -6.99 19.39
N LYS A 157 -5.64 -6.17 18.59
CA LYS A 157 -6.00 -4.74 18.43
C LYS A 157 -7.31 -4.58 17.66
N ILE A 158 -7.48 -5.28 16.52
CA ILE A 158 -8.71 -5.16 15.71
C ILE A 158 -9.95 -5.69 16.42
N ASN A 159 -9.82 -6.66 17.32
CA ASN A 159 -10.94 -7.17 18.12
C ASN A 159 -11.42 -6.19 19.22
N LYS A 160 -10.70 -5.09 19.44
CA LYS A 160 -11.04 -4.06 20.43
C LYS A 160 -11.55 -2.76 19.79
N LEU A 161 -11.55 -2.67 18.46
CA LEU A 161 -12.11 -1.56 17.67
C LEU A 161 -13.58 -1.80 17.34
#